data_3b56b2125d5cc1cd8e1844ec70840406
#
_entry.id   3b56b2125d5cc1cd8e1844ec70840406
#
_cell.length_a   1.000
_cell.length_b   1.000
_cell.length_c   1.000
_cell.angle_alpha   90.00
_cell.angle_beta   90.00
_cell.angle_gamma   90.00
#
_symmetry.space_group_name_H-M   'P 1'
#
loop_
_entity.id
_entity.type
_entity.pdbx_description
1 polymer ?
#
loop_
_entity_poly.entity_id
_entity_poly.type
_entity_poly.pdbx_seq_one_letter_code
_entity_poly.pdbx_strand_id
1 'polypeptide(L)'
;MKNYNEKERSCEATFFSAGPYWHAYTSGKETPILFTGSDDLRFAMNVIAQAADKFPELWIIAFEVMNNHFHFVISGSESVIQAFFEFIRKRIFRSVPGIKYAKLTIKPIKDLHSLRNNIIYTNRNGYVADPNYTPFSYPWGTGGYYFTQFPLEKTYSELYTGPRRKMFRGRAPKLPGDWKMIDGYIAPKSYCTIIFGMAIFRDAHHYFSMVSKNVEAYCELAAEIDDGEFLTDTELFTQVTKIVKSGYGLNALKDLSKAQKLDLARKLHYDYRSSNGQIRRTLGLTQYEVDSLFPLSADKNR
;
A
#
# COMPACT_ATOMS: atom_id res chain seq x y z
N MET A 1 6.75 11.51 31.09
CA MET A 1 5.84 10.38 31.33
C MET A 1 4.35 10.73 31.40
N LYS A 2 3.90 11.76 32.19
CA LYS A 2 2.46 12.12 32.25
C LYS A 2 1.86 12.40 30.84
N ASN A 3 2.51 13.21 30.05
CA ASN A 3 2.04 13.59 28.70
C ASN A 3 1.97 12.40 27.71
N TYR A 4 2.85 11.40 27.84
CA TYR A 4 2.82 10.19 27.03
C TYR A 4 1.56 9.34 27.31
N ASN A 5 1.25 9.14 28.60
CA ASN A 5 0.10 8.33 29.02
C ASN A 5 -1.24 9.00 28.66
N GLU A 6 -1.31 10.32 28.69
CA GLU A 6 -2.51 11.07 28.26
C GLU A 6 -2.75 10.94 26.74
N LYS A 7 -1.69 11.09 25.95
CA LYS A 7 -1.80 10.91 24.49
C LYS A 7 -2.20 9.46 24.12
N GLU A 8 -1.64 8.46 24.77
CA GLU A 8 -1.98 7.07 24.51
C GLU A 8 -3.44 6.77 24.87
N ARG A 9 -3.94 7.24 26.00
CA ARG A 9 -5.37 7.14 26.37
C ARG A 9 -6.28 7.83 25.36
N SER A 10 -5.87 8.97 24.81
CA SER A 10 -6.61 9.64 23.74
C SER A 10 -6.68 8.78 22.47
N CYS A 11 -5.59 8.12 22.10
CA CYS A 11 -5.57 7.19 20.97
C CYS A 11 -6.48 5.97 21.22
N GLU A 12 -6.46 5.41 22.44
CA GLU A 12 -7.36 4.31 22.84
C GLU A 12 -8.81 4.74 22.77
N ALA A 13 -9.15 5.91 23.29
CA ALA A 13 -10.51 6.45 23.21
C ALA A 13 -10.95 6.64 21.74
N THR A 14 -10.05 7.11 20.88
CA THR A 14 -10.32 7.23 19.44
C THR A 14 -10.55 5.85 18.82
N PHE A 15 -9.72 4.85 19.13
CA PHE A 15 -9.89 3.50 18.65
C PHE A 15 -11.25 2.91 19.02
N PHE A 16 -11.70 3.09 20.27
CA PHE A 16 -12.99 2.57 20.73
C PHE A 16 -14.20 3.41 20.28
N SER A 17 -13.99 4.58 19.67
CA SER A 17 -15.07 5.43 19.16
C SER A 17 -15.65 4.97 17.83
N ALA A 18 -15.01 4.02 17.14
CA ALA A 18 -15.42 3.47 15.85
C ALA A 18 -15.09 1.97 15.78
N GLY A 19 -15.28 1.36 14.63
CA GLY A 19 -15.06 -0.07 14.39
C GLY A 19 -16.36 -0.76 13.97
N PRO A 20 -16.33 -2.05 13.62
CA PRO A 20 -15.13 -2.89 13.51
C PRO A 20 -14.16 -2.42 12.43
N TYR A 21 -12.88 -2.79 12.59
CA TYR A 21 -11.81 -2.43 11.64
C TYR A 21 -11.35 -3.65 10.86
N TRP A 22 -10.99 -3.42 9.61
CA TRP A 22 -10.60 -4.46 8.69
C TRP A 22 -9.42 -4.04 7.83
N HIS A 23 -8.54 -4.99 7.54
CA HIS A 23 -7.64 -4.91 6.41
C HIS A 23 -8.30 -5.66 5.23
N ALA A 24 -8.73 -4.91 4.25
CA ALA A 24 -9.31 -5.44 3.02
C ALA A 24 -8.30 -5.28 1.88
N TYR A 25 -7.88 -6.37 1.25
CA TYR A 25 -6.82 -6.34 0.24
C TYR A 25 -7.05 -7.37 -0.85
N THR A 26 -6.33 -7.22 -1.95
CA THR A 26 -6.27 -8.21 -3.02
C THR A 26 -4.84 -8.72 -3.17
N SER A 27 -4.67 -10.01 -3.46
CA SER A 27 -3.34 -10.62 -3.57
C SER A 27 -2.60 -10.14 -4.82
N GLY A 28 -1.43 -9.54 -4.64
CA GLY A 28 -0.52 -9.22 -5.74
C GLY A 28 0.09 -10.45 -6.42
N LYS A 29 0.11 -11.61 -5.75
CA LYS A 29 0.59 -12.89 -6.31
C LYS A 29 -0.36 -13.45 -7.37
N GLU A 30 -1.65 -13.36 -7.10
CA GLU A 30 -2.69 -13.98 -7.93
C GLU A 30 -3.20 -13.04 -9.02
N THR A 31 -2.92 -11.74 -8.89
CA THR A 31 -3.46 -10.72 -9.80
C THR A 31 -2.39 -10.26 -10.79
N PRO A 32 -2.68 -10.29 -12.11
CA PRO A 32 -1.76 -9.76 -13.11
C PRO A 32 -1.59 -8.24 -12.96
N ILE A 33 -0.63 -7.64 -13.66
CA ILE A 33 -0.53 -6.19 -13.73
C ILE A 33 -1.84 -5.61 -14.27
N LEU A 34 -2.48 -4.76 -13.48
CA LEU A 34 -3.75 -4.11 -13.80
C LEU A 34 -3.51 -2.72 -14.41
N PHE A 35 -2.61 -1.97 -13.81
CA PHE A 35 -2.37 -0.58 -14.13
C PHE A 35 -0.97 -0.42 -14.70
N THR A 36 -0.90 -0.03 -15.97
CA THR A 36 0.37 0.06 -16.71
C THR A 36 0.97 1.47 -16.71
N GLY A 37 0.22 2.45 -16.23
CA GLY A 37 0.68 3.83 -16.17
C GLY A 37 -0.17 4.72 -15.27
N SER A 38 0.28 5.96 -15.09
CA SER A 38 -0.36 6.95 -14.21
C SER A 38 -1.84 7.22 -14.56
N ASP A 39 -2.22 7.15 -15.83
CA ASP A 39 -3.62 7.36 -16.23
C ASP A 39 -4.55 6.24 -15.77
N ASP A 40 -4.05 5.01 -15.68
CA ASP A 40 -4.80 3.88 -15.12
C ASP A 40 -4.95 4.03 -13.62
N LEU A 41 -3.88 4.44 -12.95
CA LEU A 41 -3.87 4.67 -11.51
C LEU A 41 -4.77 5.86 -11.13
N ARG A 42 -4.74 6.98 -11.88
CA ARG A 42 -5.69 8.10 -11.70
C ARG A 42 -7.14 7.65 -11.86
N PHE A 43 -7.41 6.82 -12.85
CA PHE A 43 -8.74 6.26 -13.03
C PHE A 43 -9.17 5.40 -11.85
N ALA A 44 -8.30 4.54 -11.32
CA ALA A 44 -8.58 3.72 -10.14
C ALA A 44 -8.87 4.61 -8.91
N MET A 45 -8.06 5.65 -8.67
CA MET A 45 -8.29 6.64 -7.60
C MET A 45 -9.67 7.29 -7.70
N ASN A 46 -10.08 7.70 -8.90
CA ASN A 46 -11.39 8.28 -9.14
C ASN A 46 -12.54 7.29 -8.94
N VAL A 47 -12.35 6.03 -9.29
CA VAL A 47 -13.36 4.98 -9.03
C VAL A 47 -13.49 4.70 -7.53
N ILE A 48 -12.40 4.74 -6.77
CA ILE A 48 -12.43 4.61 -5.30
C ILE A 48 -13.18 5.79 -4.68
N ALA A 49 -12.93 7.02 -5.12
CA ALA A 49 -13.70 8.19 -4.68
C ALA A 49 -15.19 8.04 -4.98
N GLN A 50 -15.55 7.56 -6.17
CA GLN A 50 -16.95 7.27 -6.52
C GLN A 50 -17.56 6.18 -5.63
N ALA A 51 -16.79 5.16 -5.27
CA ALA A 51 -17.23 4.12 -4.36
C ALA A 51 -17.44 4.68 -2.94
N ALA A 52 -16.54 5.52 -2.46
CA ALA A 52 -16.67 6.16 -1.15
C ALA A 52 -17.95 7.02 -1.04
N ASP A 53 -18.28 7.80 -2.08
CA ASP A 53 -19.53 8.56 -2.15
C ASP A 53 -20.78 7.65 -2.12
N LYS A 54 -20.67 6.48 -2.74
CA LYS A 54 -21.80 5.52 -2.79
C LYS A 54 -22.00 4.74 -1.50
N PHE A 55 -20.96 4.56 -0.70
CA PHE A 55 -20.97 3.80 0.56
C PHE A 55 -20.51 4.69 1.72
N PRO A 56 -21.25 5.77 2.05
CA PRO A 56 -20.84 6.78 3.04
C PRO A 56 -20.76 6.24 4.48
N GLU A 57 -21.37 5.07 4.73
CA GLU A 57 -21.28 4.36 6.02
C GLU A 57 -19.91 3.72 6.26
N LEU A 58 -19.05 3.60 5.24
CA LEU A 58 -17.70 3.09 5.39
C LEU A 58 -16.70 4.22 5.67
N TRP A 59 -15.83 3.99 6.62
CA TRP A 59 -14.72 4.89 6.90
C TRP A 59 -13.43 4.32 6.29
N ILE A 60 -13.00 4.89 5.19
CA ILE A 60 -11.71 4.56 4.59
C ILE A 60 -10.64 5.32 5.38
N ILE A 61 -9.90 4.61 6.22
CA ILE A 61 -8.88 5.17 7.11
C ILE A 61 -7.57 5.32 6.34
N ALA A 62 -7.11 4.26 5.69
CA ALA A 62 -5.96 4.28 4.80
C ALA A 62 -6.23 3.39 3.59
N PHE A 63 -5.65 3.70 2.46
CA PHE A 63 -5.63 2.82 1.30
C PHE A 63 -4.43 3.10 0.40
N GLU A 64 -4.09 2.12 -0.41
CA GLU A 64 -3.10 2.26 -1.46
C GLU A 64 -3.47 1.41 -2.68
N VAL A 65 -3.25 1.98 -3.86
CA VAL A 65 -3.43 1.33 -5.16
C VAL A 65 -2.05 1.00 -5.72
N MET A 66 -1.78 -0.28 -5.85
CA MET A 66 -0.57 -0.77 -6.49
C MET A 66 -0.82 -1.07 -7.97
N ASN A 67 0.22 -1.37 -8.71
CA ASN A 67 0.08 -1.70 -10.14
C ASN A 67 -0.79 -2.95 -10.41
N ASN A 68 -0.96 -3.84 -9.44
CA ASN A 68 -1.72 -5.08 -9.61
C ASN A 68 -2.63 -5.45 -8.43
N HIS A 69 -2.65 -4.68 -7.34
CA HIS A 69 -3.45 -4.99 -6.16
C HIS A 69 -3.83 -3.74 -5.37
N PHE A 70 -4.66 -3.92 -4.35
CA PHE A 70 -5.18 -2.86 -3.48
C PHE A 70 -5.03 -3.24 -2.03
N HIS A 71 -4.78 -2.23 -1.18
CA HIS A 71 -4.89 -2.32 0.27
C HIS A 71 -5.83 -1.26 0.79
N PHE A 72 -6.69 -1.64 1.73
CA PHE A 72 -7.59 -0.74 2.45
C PHE A 72 -7.56 -1.06 3.94
N VAL A 73 -7.38 -0.06 4.78
CA VAL A 73 -7.73 -0.09 6.19
C VAL A 73 -9.06 0.64 6.32
N ILE A 74 -10.10 -0.08 6.70
CA ILE A 74 -11.48 0.40 6.60
C ILE A 74 -12.29 0.01 7.84
N SER A 75 -13.22 0.87 8.25
CA SER A 75 -14.19 0.56 9.30
C SER A 75 -15.60 0.50 8.73
N GLY A 76 -16.36 -0.50 9.16
CA GLY A 76 -17.74 -0.76 8.75
C GLY A 76 -18.09 -2.24 8.76
N SER A 77 -19.27 -2.60 8.26
CA SER A 77 -19.65 -4.01 8.17
C SER A 77 -18.97 -4.71 7.00
N GLU A 78 -18.60 -5.98 7.19
CA GLU A 78 -17.93 -6.78 6.17
C GLU A 78 -18.72 -6.87 4.86
N SER A 79 -20.05 -7.02 4.96
CA SER A 79 -20.92 -7.11 3.78
C SER A 79 -20.89 -5.82 2.94
N VAL A 80 -20.80 -4.65 3.57
CA VAL A 80 -20.72 -3.37 2.88
C VAL A 80 -19.32 -3.19 2.27
N ILE A 81 -18.25 -3.66 2.94
CA ILE A 81 -16.89 -3.67 2.38
C ILE A 81 -16.84 -4.54 1.12
N GLN A 82 -17.47 -5.72 1.14
CA GLN A 82 -17.57 -6.57 -0.05
C GLN A 82 -18.33 -5.86 -1.19
N ALA A 83 -19.45 -5.20 -0.90
CA ALA A 83 -20.23 -4.45 -1.88
C ALA A 83 -19.44 -3.25 -2.45
N PHE A 84 -18.70 -2.54 -1.60
CA PHE A 84 -17.80 -1.45 -1.98
C PHE A 84 -16.73 -1.93 -2.99
N PHE A 85 -16.04 -3.02 -2.68
CA PHE A 85 -15.01 -3.55 -3.57
C PHE A 85 -15.59 -4.09 -4.87
N GLU A 86 -16.75 -4.77 -4.83
CA GLU A 86 -17.45 -5.25 -6.02
C GLU A 86 -17.87 -4.09 -6.93
N PHE A 87 -18.24 -2.95 -6.37
CA PHE A 87 -18.51 -1.75 -7.16
C PHE A 87 -17.25 -1.26 -7.87
N ILE A 88 -16.11 -1.17 -7.15
CA ILE A 88 -14.81 -0.80 -7.72
C ILE A 88 -14.44 -1.76 -8.85
N ARG A 89 -14.50 -3.07 -8.60
CA ARG A 89 -14.19 -4.13 -9.55
C ARG A 89 -15.01 -4.02 -10.84
N LYS A 90 -16.32 -3.86 -10.71
CA LYS A 90 -17.23 -3.70 -11.87
C LYS A 90 -16.95 -2.43 -12.67
N ARG A 91 -16.58 -1.34 -12.01
CA ARG A 91 -16.27 -0.07 -12.69
C ARG A 91 -14.95 -0.15 -13.45
N ILE A 92 -13.92 -0.70 -12.83
CA ILE A 92 -12.58 -0.85 -13.42
C ILE A 92 -12.61 -1.90 -14.55
N PHE A 93 -13.37 -2.97 -14.41
CA PHE A 93 -13.42 -4.08 -15.38
C PHE A 93 -13.66 -3.63 -16.82
N ARG A 94 -14.43 -2.59 -17.04
CA ARG A 94 -14.73 -2.05 -18.37
C ARG A 94 -13.48 -1.57 -19.13
N SER A 95 -12.47 -1.11 -18.41
CA SER A 95 -11.22 -0.58 -18.99
C SER A 95 -10.01 -1.48 -18.71
N VAL A 96 -10.08 -2.28 -17.65
CA VAL A 96 -9.02 -3.16 -17.16
C VAL A 96 -9.62 -4.52 -16.85
N PRO A 97 -9.86 -5.38 -17.88
CA PRO A 97 -10.51 -6.68 -17.67
C PRO A 97 -9.77 -7.63 -16.72
N GLY A 98 -8.46 -7.45 -16.56
CA GLY A 98 -7.62 -8.25 -15.65
C GLY A 98 -8.05 -8.17 -14.18
N ILE A 99 -8.79 -7.12 -13.78
CA ILE A 99 -9.29 -6.96 -12.41
C ILE A 99 -10.23 -8.09 -11.97
N LYS A 100 -10.77 -8.89 -12.88
CA LYS A 100 -11.58 -10.08 -12.55
C LYS A 100 -10.83 -11.10 -11.69
N TYR A 101 -9.49 -11.08 -11.75
CA TYR A 101 -8.63 -11.97 -10.96
C TYR A 101 -8.34 -11.39 -9.56
N ALA A 102 -8.59 -10.11 -9.33
CA ALA A 102 -8.44 -9.48 -8.02
C ALA A 102 -9.55 -9.96 -7.08
N LYS A 103 -9.25 -10.92 -6.23
CA LYS A 103 -10.14 -11.43 -5.20
C LYS A 103 -9.93 -10.66 -3.91
N LEU A 104 -11.01 -10.17 -3.30
CA LEU A 104 -10.96 -9.48 -2.04
C LEU A 104 -10.78 -10.48 -0.88
N THR A 105 -9.80 -10.21 -0.04
CA THR A 105 -9.62 -10.83 1.27
C THR A 105 -9.86 -9.78 2.35
N ILE A 106 -10.58 -10.13 3.42
CA ILE A 106 -10.91 -9.23 4.52
C ILE A 106 -10.42 -9.87 5.81
N LYS A 107 -9.53 -9.20 6.54
CA LYS A 107 -9.00 -9.65 7.83
C LYS A 107 -9.37 -8.68 8.94
N PRO A 108 -9.86 -9.15 10.11
CA PRO A 108 -10.21 -8.27 11.22
C PRO A 108 -8.97 -7.68 11.88
N ILE A 109 -9.06 -6.41 12.27
CA ILE A 109 -8.07 -5.69 13.06
C ILE A 109 -8.64 -5.51 14.47
N LYS A 110 -8.04 -6.13 15.48
CA LYS A 110 -8.65 -6.34 16.79
C LYS A 110 -8.25 -5.31 17.85
N ASP A 111 -7.12 -4.65 17.68
CA ASP A 111 -6.55 -3.77 18.69
C ASP A 111 -5.87 -2.55 18.06
N LEU A 112 -5.59 -1.54 18.90
CA LEU A 112 -4.98 -0.28 18.50
C LEU A 112 -3.59 -0.47 17.87
N HIS A 113 -2.78 -1.38 18.41
CA HIS A 113 -1.44 -1.62 17.89
C HIS A 113 -1.51 -2.21 16.48
N SER A 114 -2.36 -3.20 16.27
CA SER A 114 -2.63 -3.80 14.96
C SER A 114 -3.19 -2.78 13.98
N LEU A 115 -4.09 -1.87 14.41
CA LEU A 115 -4.61 -0.81 13.54
C LEU A 115 -3.49 0.14 13.08
N ARG A 116 -2.61 0.56 13.99
CA ARG A 116 -1.43 1.37 13.65
C ARG A 116 -0.54 0.67 12.62
N ASN A 117 -0.22 -0.59 12.86
CA ASN A 117 0.63 -1.36 11.96
C ASN A 117 0.00 -1.51 10.57
N ASN A 118 -1.31 -1.76 10.48
CA ASN A 118 -2.01 -1.86 9.20
C ASN A 118 -2.04 -0.53 8.44
N ILE A 119 -2.23 0.61 9.13
CA ILE A 119 -2.16 1.94 8.51
C ILE A 119 -0.74 2.19 7.96
N ILE A 120 0.30 1.92 8.76
CA ILE A 120 1.70 2.08 8.36
C ILE A 120 2.03 1.17 7.19
N TYR A 121 1.66 -0.11 7.27
CA TYR A 121 1.84 -1.08 6.20
C TYR A 121 1.24 -0.57 4.89
N THR A 122 -0.03 -0.19 4.92
CA THR A 122 -0.75 0.30 3.75
C THR A 122 -0.09 1.55 3.16
N ASN A 123 0.20 2.56 3.97
CA ASN A 123 0.78 3.83 3.50
C ASN A 123 2.25 3.72 3.05
N ARG A 124 2.89 2.58 3.26
CA ARG A 124 4.29 2.35 2.94
C ARG A 124 4.50 1.52 1.67
N ASN A 125 3.51 0.72 1.27
CA ASN A 125 3.67 -0.24 0.18
C ASN A 125 4.14 0.37 -1.13
N GLY A 126 3.58 1.48 -1.56
CA GLY A 126 3.97 2.13 -2.81
C GLY A 126 5.41 2.62 -2.83
N TYR A 127 5.89 3.16 -1.71
CA TYR A 127 7.29 3.55 -1.53
C TYR A 127 8.24 2.34 -1.63
N VAL A 128 7.87 1.22 -1.04
CA VAL A 128 8.71 0.03 -1.06
C VAL A 128 8.74 -0.60 -2.44
N ALA A 129 7.63 -0.55 -3.16
CA ALA A 129 7.52 -1.10 -4.51
C ALA A 129 8.24 -0.27 -5.58
N ASP A 130 8.32 1.06 -5.41
CA ASP A 130 8.97 1.97 -6.35
C ASP A 130 9.93 2.92 -5.62
N PRO A 131 11.26 2.72 -5.76
CA PRO A 131 12.26 3.51 -5.06
C PRO A 131 12.36 4.98 -5.51
N ASN A 132 11.64 5.39 -6.54
CA ASN A 132 11.55 6.79 -6.94
C ASN A 132 10.66 7.61 -6.01
N TYR A 133 9.88 6.95 -5.15
CA TYR A 133 9.03 7.60 -4.17
C TYR A 133 9.62 7.54 -2.76
N THR A 134 9.11 8.38 -1.90
CA THR A 134 9.26 8.30 -0.44
C THR A 134 7.95 7.80 0.16
N PRO A 135 7.90 7.39 1.44
CA PRO A 135 6.63 7.02 2.10
C PRO A 135 5.55 8.10 2.04
N PHE A 136 5.93 9.35 1.74
CA PHE A 136 5.07 10.53 1.73
C PHE A 136 4.79 11.08 0.33
N SER A 137 5.41 10.54 -0.70
CA SER A 137 5.30 11.04 -2.07
C SER A 137 4.62 10.10 -3.04
N TYR A 138 4.30 8.86 -2.63
CA TYR A 138 3.55 7.94 -3.47
C TYR A 138 2.11 8.45 -3.66
N PRO A 139 1.70 8.77 -4.91
CA PRO A 139 0.48 9.54 -5.11
C PRO A 139 -0.82 8.72 -5.09
N TRP A 140 -0.71 7.39 -5.17
CA TRP A 140 -1.87 6.51 -5.40
C TRP A 140 -2.43 5.91 -4.10
N GLY A 141 -2.49 6.72 -3.05
CA GLY A 141 -2.98 6.29 -1.74
C GLY A 141 -3.08 7.44 -0.75
N THR A 142 -3.16 7.06 0.53
CA THR A 142 -3.34 7.99 1.64
C THR A 142 -2.03 8.42 2.33
N GLY A 143 -0.91 7.75 2.06
CA GLY A 143 0.36 7.98 2.76
C GLY A 143 0.85 9.43 2.73
N GLY A 144 0.70 10.08 1.58
CA GLY A 144 1.07 11.47 1.40
C GLY A 144 0.19 12.49 2.13
N TYR A 145 -0.91 12.07 2.77
CA TYR A 145 -1.86 12.96 3.45
C TYR A 145 -1.75 12.90 4.98
N TYR A 146 -1.03 11.92 5.53
CA TYR A 146 -0.85 11.77 6.97
C TYR A 146 0.18 12.75 7.50
N PHE A 147 -0.26 13.65 8.38
CA PHE A 147 0.55 14.69 9.03
C PHE A 147 1.28 15.64 8.06
N THR A 148 0.79 15.76 6.83
CA THR A 148 1.34 16.63 5.80
C THR A 148 0.27 17.59 5.29
N GLN A 149 0.71 18.71 4.71
CA GLN A 149 -0.16 19.63 3.97
C GLN A 149 0.16 19.49 2.48
N PHE A 150 -0.84 19.08 1.71
CA PHE A 150 -0.73 19.02 0.26
C PHE A 150 -1.40 20.20 -0.38
N PRO A 151 -0.78 20.85 -1.35
CA PRO A 151 -1.47 21.81 -2.18
C PRO A 151 -2.54 21.05 -3.00
N LEU A 152 -3.80 21.41 -2.76
CA LEU A 152 -4.92 20.88 -3.51
C LEU A 152 -5.25 21.84 -4.65
N GLU A 153 -5.51 21.26 -5.81
CA GLU A 153 -5.84 22.00 -7.03
C GLU A 153 -7.28 22.55 -6.97
N LYS A 154 -8.07 22.22 -7.99
CA LYS A 154 -9.45 22.67 -8.15
C LYS A 154 -10.42 21.86 -7.34
N THR A 155 -11.64 22.39 -7.15
CA THR A 155 -12.78 21.59 -6.69
C THR A 155 -13.38 20.81 -7.86
N TYR A 156 -14.05 19.70 -7.55
CA TYR A 156 -14.71 18.90 -8.57
C TYR A 156 -15.79 19.69 -9.34
N SER A 157 -16.50 20.63 -8.66
CA SER A 157 -17.50 21.50 -9.29
C SER A 157 -16.94 22.44 -10.36
N GLU A 158 -15.66 22.81 -10.25
CA GLU A 158 -15.01 23.71 -11.23
C GLU A 158 -14.67 23.02 -12.56
N LEU A 159 -14.74 21.69 -12.61
CA LEU A 159 -14.49 20.98 -13.86
C LEU A 159 -15.70 20.94 -14.78
N TYR A 160 -15.46 21.18 -16.06
CA TYR A 160 -16.44 20.96 -17.13
C TYR A 160 -16.72 19.47 -17.36
N THR A 161 -17.80 19.17 -18.08
CA THR A 161 -18.25 17.81 -18.37
C THR A 161 -17.21 16.95 -19.10
N GLY A 162 -16.46 17.53 -20.04
CA GLY A 162 -15.42 16.82 -20.80
C GLY A 162 -14.33 16.21 -19.92
N PRO A 163 -13.60 17.03 -19.12
CA PRO A 163 -12.62 16.53 -18.15
C PRO A 163 -13.19 15.50 -17.17
N ARG A 164 -14.39 15.74 -16.62
CA ARG A 164 -15.05 14.75 -15.71
C ARG A 164 -15.27 13.41 -16.41
N ARG A 165 -15.75 13.40 -17.67
CA ARG A 165 -15.92 12.15 -18.44
C ARG A 165 -14.59 11.43 -18.67
N LYS A 166 -13.50 12.16 -18.93
CA LYS A 166 -12.16 11.59 -19.08
C LYS A 166 -11.69 10.90 -17.81
N MET A 167 -11.86 11.54 -16.64
CA MET A 167 -11.49 10.99 -15.34
C MET A 167 -12.14 9.65 -15.04
N PHE A 168 -13.39 9.45 -15.43
CA PHE A 168 -14.17 8.23 -15.16
C PHE A 168 -14.30 7.29 -16.37
N ARG A 169 -13.57 7.57 -17.46
CA ARG A 169 -13.62 6.80 -18.71
C ARG A 169 -15.05 6.50 -19.14
N GLY A 170 -15.94 7.50 -19.06
CA GLY A 170 -17.35 7.38 -19.40
C GLY A 170 -18.23 8.42 -18.71
N ARG A 171 -19.45 8.03 -18.33
CA ARG A 171 -20.37 8.96 -17.65
C ARG A 171 -19.79 9.37 -16.29
N ALA A 172 -19.64 10.69 -16.12
CA ALA A 172 -19.19 11.25 -14.86
C ALA A 172 -20.26 11.08 -13.76
N PRO A 173 -19.90 10.64 -12.57
CA PRO A 173 -20.82 10.59 -11.44
C PRO A 173 -21.16 11.98 -10.93
N LYS A 174 -22.28 12.08 -10.21
CA LYS A 174 -22.55 13.25 -9.37
C LYS A 174 -21.81 13.03 -8.05
N LEU A 175 -20.72 13.76 -7.84
CA LEU A 175 -19.96 13.74 -6.58
C LEU A 175 -20.15 15.08 -5.87
N PRO A 176 -19.87 15.17 -4.54
CA PRO A 176 -19.85 16.43 -3.82
C PRO A 176 -18.97 17.46 -4.52
N GLY A 177 -19.55 18.65 -4.77
CA GLY A 177 -18.92 19.69 -5.60
C GLY A 177 -17.67 20.31 -4.95
N ASP A 178 -17.59 20.27 -3.64
CA ASP A 178 -16.51 20.79 -2.80
C ASP A 178 -15.30 19.85 -2.68
N TRP A 179 -15.43 18.62 -3.18
CA TRP A 179 -14.31 17.67 -3.15
C TRP A 179 -13.12 18.23 -3.93
N LYS A 180 -11.97 18.16 -3.30
CA LYS A 180 -10.72 18.68 -3.83
C LYS A 180 -10.08 17.67 -4.77
N MET A 181 -9.32 18.18 -5.70
CA MET A 181 -8.62 17.43 -6.73
C MET A 181 -7.13 17.71 -6.67
N ILE A 182 -6.36 16.73 -7.05
CA ILE A 182 -4.92 16.83 -7.27
C ILE A 182 -4.54 15.96 -8.46
N ASP A 183 -3.69 16.46 -9.34
CA ASP A 183 -3.14 15.75 -10.50
C ASP A 183 -4.18 14.91 -11.31
N GLY A 184 -5.39 15.44 -11.51
CA GLY A 184 -6.43 14.81 -12.31
C GLY A 184 -7.24 13.71 -11.63
N TYR A 185 -7.13 13.56 -10.30
CA TYR A 185 -7.98 12.66 -9.50
C TYR A 185 -8.54 13.38 -8.26
N ILE A 186 -9.60 12.80 -7.68
CA ILE A 186 -10.19 13.29 -6.43
C ILE A 186 -9.21 12.96 -5.29
N ALA A 187 -8.80 13.98 -4.55
CA ALA A 187 -7.85 13.84 -3.46
C ALA A 187 -8.44 12.97 -2.33
N PRO A 188 -7.72 11.96 -1.82
CA PRO A 188 -8.16 11.10 -0.72
C PRO A 188 -8.68 11.86 0.50
N LYS A 189 -8.12 13.02 0.80
CA LYS A 189 -8.58 13.90 1.89
C LYS A 189 -10.04 14.32 1.78
N SER A 190 -10.64 14.24 0.58
CA SER A 190 -12.04 14.61 0.35
C SER A 190 -13.03 13.53 0.78
N TYR A 191 -12.62 12.26 0.82
CA TYR A 191 -13.51 11.13 1.09
C TYR A 191 -12.98 10.11 2.10
N CYS A 192 -11.73 10.22 2.52
CA CYS A 192 -11.13 9.36 3.54
C CYS A 192 -11.15 10.02 4.91
N THR A 193 -11.24 9.23 5.97
CA THR A 193 -11.21 9.67 7.36
C THR A 193 -9.76 9.86 7.86
N ILE A 194 -8.97 10.66 7.13
CA ILE A 194 -7.54 10.89 7.42
C ILE A 194 -7.32 11.45 8.82
N ILE A 195 -8.18 12.39 9.27
CA ILE A 195 -8.08 12.97 10.62
C ILE A 195 -8.24 11.90 11.69
N PHE A 196 -9.20 10.98 11.52
CA PHE A 196 -9.37 9.84 12.42
C PHE A 196 -8.10 8.96 12.41
N GLY A 197 -7.59 8.63 11.22
CA GLY A 197 -6.38 7.83 11.08
C GLY A 197 -5.16 8.49 11.74
N MET A 198 -5.01 9.81 11.65
CA MET A 198 -3.96 10.55 12.37
C MET A 198 -4.14 10.51 13.91
N ALA A 199 -5.38 10.59 14.39
CA ALA A 199 -5.69 10.56 15.82
C ALA A 199 -5.44 9.18 16.49
N ILE A 200 -5.25 8.12 15.72
CA ILE A 200 -4.80 6.81 16.19
C ILE A 200 -3.33 6.84 16.65
N PHE A 201 -2.53 7.81 16.19
CA PHE A 201 -1.14 8.00 16.60
C PHE A 201 -1.03 9.11 17.64
N ARG A 202 -0.08 8.99 18.57
CA ARG A 202 0.15 10.00 19.63
C ARG A 202 0.47 11.39 19.07
N ASP A 203 1.20 11.43 17.97
CA ASP A 203 1.60 12.62 17.22
C ASP A 203 2.31 12.23 15.90
N ALA A 204 2.67 13.26 15.12
CA ALA A 204 3.40 13.09 13.87
C ALA A 204 4.73 12.33 14.05
N HIS A 205 5.47 12.63 15.14
CA HIS A 205 6.75 11.96 15.41
C HIS A 205 6.57 10.45 15.62
N HIS A 206 5.51 10.06 16.33
CA HIS A 206 5.17 8.64 16.51
C HIS A 206 4.87 7.97 15.17
N TYR A 207 4.01 8.57 14.33
CA TYR A 207 3.70 8.06 12.99
C TYR A 207 4.95 7.91 12.13
N PHE A 208 5.75 8.98 11.99
CA PHE A 208 6.95 8.95 11.16
C PHE A 208 8.03 7.98 11.69
N SER A 209 8.14 7.84 13.01
CA SER A 209 9.02 6.82 13.60
C SER A 209 8.59 5.41 13.24
N MET A 210 7.29 5.11 13.23
CA MET A 210 6.78 3.81 12.83
C MET A 210 7.01 3.56 11.34
N VAL A 211 6.72 4.52 10.46
CA VAL A 211 6.97 4.41 9.01
C VAL A 211 8.44 4.10 8.72
N SER A 212 9.37 4.74 9.45
CA SER A 212 10.79 4.65 9.16
C SER A 212 11.52 3.49 9.83
N LYS A 213 11.00 2.96 10.95
CA LYS A 213 11.76 2.06 11.84
C LYS A 213 11.11 0.70 12.08
N ASN A 214 9.82 0.55 11.81
CA ASN A 214 9.10 -0.65 12.19
C ASN A 214 9.11 -1.72 11.07
N VAL A 215 10.31 -2.12 10.66
CA VAL A 215 10.50 -3.14 9.61
C VAL A 215 9.98 -4.51 10.05
N GLU A 216 10.19 -4.87 11.32
CA GLU A 216 9.78 -6.19 11.84
C GLU A 216 8.25 -6.35 11.81
N ALA A 217 7.50 -5.37 12.33
CA ALA A 217 6.04 -5.41 12.27
C ALA A 217 5.50 -5.35 10.82
N TYR A 218 6.22 -4.70 9.92
CA TYR A 218 5.89 -4.71 8.50
C TYR A 218 6.03 -6.12 7.90
N CYS A 219 7.15 -6.80 8.17
CA CYS A 219 7.40 -8.16 7.71
C CYS A 219 6.42 -9.17 8.32
N GLU A 220 6.12 -9.05 9.62
CA GLU A 220 5.13 -9.89 10.31
C GLU A 220 3.75 -9.75 9.66
N LEU A 221 3.31 -8.51 9.40
CA LEU A 221 2.01 -8.27 8.77
C LEU A 221 1.98 -8.78 7.32
N ALA A 222 3.06 -8.55 6.54
CA ALA A 222 3.18 -9.06 5.18
C ALA A 222 3.08 -10.59 5.14
N ALA A 223 3.75 -11.27 6.06
CA ALA A 223 3.67 -12.73 6.20
C ALA A 223 2.26 -13.19 6.60
N GLU A 224 1.61 -12.49 7.53
CA GLU A 224 0.24 -12.81 7.97
C GLU A 224 -0.78 -12.71 6.85
N ILE A 225 -0.66 -11.72 5.96
CA ILE A 225 -1.59 -11.52 4.84
C ILE A 225 -1.17 -12.25 3.57
N ASP A 226 -0.08 -13.04 3.63
CA ASP A 226 0.54 -13.71 2.48
C ASP A 226 0.87 -12.73 1.34
N ASP A 227 1.17 -11.50 1.70
CA ASP A 227 1.73 -10.51 0.81
C ASP A 227 3.25 -10.57 0.92
N GLY A 228 3.99 -10.47 -0.17
CA GLY A 228 5.44 -10.59 -0.07
C GLY A 228 6.05 -9.44 0.71
N GLU A 229 7.16 -9.72 1.39
CA GLU A 229 7.90 -8.69 2.09
C GLU A 229 8.57 -7.75 1.07
N PHE A 230 8.06 -6.54 0.94
CA PHE A 230 8.70 -5.50 0.15
C PHE A 230 9.59 -4.67 1.06
N LEU A 231 10.91 -4.84 0.93
CA LEU A 231 11.90 -4.12 1.69
C LEU A 231 12.65 -3.15 0.79
N THR A 232 13.02 -2.00 1.34
CA THR A 232 14.00 -1.12 0.68
C THR A 232 15.37 -1.79 0.66
N ASP A 233 16.27 -1.34 -0.23
CA ASP A 233 17.64 -1.90 -0.30
C ASP A 233 18.36 -1.91 1.05
N THR A 234 18.20 -0.84 1.86
CA THR A 234 18.82 -0.72 3.19
C THR A 234 18.23 -1.71 4.19
N GLU A 235 16.92 -1.89 4.18
CA GLU A 235 16.22 -2.83 5.04
C GLU A 235 16.53 -4.27 4.66
N LEU A 236 16.51 -4.55 3.36
CA LEU A 236 16.90 -5.85 2.83
C LEU A 236 18.34 -6.20 3.23
N PHE A 237 19.27 -5.25 3.10
CA PHE A 237 20.66 -5.43 3.54
C PHE A 237 20.74 -5.73 5.04
N THR A 238 19.94 -5.03 5.86
CA THR A 238 19.87 -5.26 7.31
C THR A 238 19.35 -6.66 7.63
N GLN A 239 18.28 -7.10 6.97
CA GLN A 239 17.72 -8.46 7.15
C GLN A 239 18.71 -9.52 6.66
N VAL A 240 19.32 -9.31 5.52
CA VAL A 240 20.35 -10.21 4.99
C VAL A 240 21.51 -10.36 5.97
N THR A 241 21.96 -9.27 6.60
CA THR A 241 23.01 -9.30 7.62
C THR A 241 22.59 -10.15 8.83
N LYS A 242 21.35 -10.01 9.30
CA LYS A 242 20.79 -10.88 10.38
C LYS A 242 20.77 -12.35 9.95
N ILE A 243 20.28 -12.66 8.73
CA ILE A 243 20.21 -14.02 8.20
C ILE A 243 21.63 -14.63 8.10
N VAL A 244 22.60 -13.87 7.62
CA VAL A 244 24.01 -14.32 7.51
C VAL A 244 24.56 -14.69 8.88
N LYS A 245 24.29 -13.87 9.88
CA LYS A 245 24.76 -14.09 11.24
C LYS A 245 24.05 -15.26 11.91
N SER A 246 22.74 -15.36 11.83
CA SER A 246 21.94 -16.38 12.53
C SER A 246 21.85 -17.71 11.75
N GLY A 247 21.74 -17.65 10.43
CA GLY A 247 21.52 -18.82 9.57
C GLY A 247 22.82 -19.50 9.09
N TYR A 248 23.83 -18.69 8.80
CA TYR A 248 25.11 -19.23 8.30
C TYR A 248 26.26 -19.15 9.33
N GLY A 249 26.04 -18.51 10.49
CA GLY A 249 27.07 -18.36 11.53
C GLY A 249 28.25 -17.46 11.10
N LEU A 250 28.09 -16.61 10.10
CA LEU A 250 29.12 -15.76 9.54
C LEU A 250 28.97 -14.31 10.00
N ASN A 251 30.06 -13.58 10.09
CA ASN A 251 30.06 -12.20 10.58
C ASN A 251 29.77 -11.17 9.49
N ALA A 252 30.03 -11.50 8.24
CA ALA A 252 29.85 -10.57 7.12
C ALA A 252 29.36 -11.28 5.85
N LEU A 253 28.64 -10.56 5.03
CA LEU A 253 28.10 -11.01 3.74
C LEU A 253 29.18 -11.48 2.76
N LYS A 254 30.35 -10.82 2.82
CA LYS A 254 31.52 -11.18 1.99
C LYS A 254 32.06 -12.57 2.27
N ASP A 255 31.80 -13.11 3.48
CA ASP A 255 32.30 -14.41 3.92
C ASP A 255 31.43 -15.57 3.39
N LEU A 256 30.28 -15.28 2.79
CA LEU A 256 29.43 -16.27 2.14
C LEU A 256 30.13 -16.87 0.90
N SER A 257 30.11 -18.19 0.80
CA SER A 257 30.46 -18.88 -0.43
C SER A 257 29.49 -18.56 -1.57
N LYS A 258 29.88 -18.80 -2.80
CA LYS A 258 29.01 -18.58 -3.95
C LYS A 258 27.70 -19.40 -3.87
N ALA A 259 27.78 -20.65 -3.42
CA ALA A 259 26.61 -21.50 -3.24
C ALA A 259 25.64 -20.91 -2.21
N GLN A 260 26.14 -20.44 -1.06
CA GLN A 260 25.34 -19.79 -0.03
C GLN A 260 24.71 -18.48 -0.52
N LYS A 261 25.42 -17.68 -1.35
CA LYS A 261 24.83 -16.48 -1.97
C LYS A 261 23.69 -16.81 -2.92
N LEU A 262 23.79 -17.88 -3.72
CA LEU A 262 22.74 -18.32 -4.61
C LEU A 262 21.52 -18.89 -3.86
N ASP A 263 21.76 -19.59 -2.77
CA ASP A 263 20.68 -20.05 -1.88
C ASP A 263 19.96 -18.88 -1.22
N LEU A 264 20.73 -17.96 -0.67
CA LEU A 264 20.18 -16.72 -0.10
C LEU A 264 19.44 -15.88 -1.15
N ALA A 265 19.92 -15.84 -2.41
CA ALA A 265 19.23 -15.16 -3.50
C ALA A 265 17.83 -15.75 -3.75
N ARG A 266 17.69 -17.10 -3.69
CA ARG A 266 16.37 -17.74 -3.78
C ARG A 266 15.47 -17.33 -2.64
N LYS A 267 16.00 -17.35 -1.40
CA LYS A 267 15.25 -16.88 -0.23
C LYS A 267 14.79 -15.44 -0.40
N LEU A 268 15.65 -14.53 -0.84
CA LEU A 268 15.30 -13.12 -1.08
C LEU A 268 14.24 -12.97 -2.18
N HIS A 269 14.30 -13.78 -3.22
CA HIS A 269 13.33 -13.74 -4.30
C HIS A 269 11.94 -14.23 -3.87
N TYR A 270 11.87 -15.36 -3.19
CA TYR A 270 10.59 -16.01 -2.87
C TYR A 270 9.97 -15.52 -1.57
N ASP A 271 10.75 -15.32 -0.50
CA ASP A 271 10.23 -14.93 0.80
C ASP A 271 10.09 -13.40 0.90
N TYR A 272 11.08 -12.66 0.38
CA TYR A 272 11.12 -11.19 0.46
C TYR A 272 10.71 -10.48 -0.83
N ARG A 273 10.36 -11.22 -1.87
CA ARG A 273 9.97 -10.71 -3.20
C ARG A 273 10.93 -9.66 -3.76
N SER A 274 12.18 -9.78 -3.42
CA SER A 274 13.20 -8.87 -3.90
C SER A 274 13.34 -8.97 -5.41
N SER A 275 13.40 -7.83 -6.07
CA SER A 275 13.66 -7.78 -7.51
C SER A 275 15.06 -8.30 -7.85
N ASN A 276 15.27 -8.77 -9.08
CA ASN A 276 16.59 -9.18 -9.56
C ASN A 276 17.66 -8.08 -9.31
N GLY A 277 17.28 -6.80 -9.50
CA GLY A 277 18.15 -5.68 -9.24
C GLY A 277 18.54 -5.51 -7.76
N GLN A 278 17.59 -5.70 -6.84
CA GLN A 278 17.84 -5.66 -5.40
C GLN A 278 18.75 -6.81 -4.96
N ILE A 279 18.45 -8.04 -5.38
CA ILE A 279 19.25 -9.23 -5.08
C ILE A 279 20.68 -9.04 -5.54
N ARG A 280 20.86 -8.54 -6.77
CA ARG A 280 22.18 -8.24 -7.34
C ARG A 280 22.97 -7.25 -6.46
N ARG A 281 22.36 -6.11 -6.13
CA ARG A 281 23.02 -5.06 -5.32
C ARG A 281 23.34 -5.55 -3.91
N THR A 282 22.41 -6.27 -3.30
CA THR A 282 22.55 -6.73 -1.91
C THR A 282 23.60 -7.82 -1.78
N LEU A 283 23.62 -8.81 -2.66
CA LEU A 283 24.53 -9.97 -2.56
C LEU A 283 25.82 -9.84 -3.36
N GLY A 284 25.95 -8.77 -4.15
CA GLY A 284 27.10 -8.58 -5.04
C GLY A 284 27.18 -9.65 -6.12
N LEU A 285 26.05 -10.10 -6.64
CA LEU A 285 25.95 -11.03 -7.77
C LEU A 285 25.97 -10.26 -9.10
N THR A 286 26.38 -10.93 -10.17
CA THR A 286 26.28 -10.40 -11.53
C THR A 286 24.83 -10.48 -12.03
N GLN A 287 24.49 -9.66 -13.04
CA GLN A 287 23.19 -9.70 -13.68
C GLN A 287 22.90 -11.10 -14.26
N TYR A 288 23.89 -11.69 -14.92
CA TYR A 288 23.77 -13.03 -15.51
C TYR A 288 23.45 -14.11 -14.46
N GLU A 289 24.09 -14.07 -13.30
CA GLU A 289 23.84 -15.04 -12.22
C GLU A 289 22.40 -14.93 -11.68
N VAL A 290 21.91 -13.70 -11.49
CA VAL A 290 20.56 -13.48 -10.98
C VAL A 290 19.50 -13.81 -12.03
N ASP A 291 19.69 -13.40 -13.28
CA ASP A 291 18.74 -13.72 -14.37
C ASP A 291 18.73 -15.20 -14.74
N SER A 292 19.85 -15.91 -14.52
CA SER A 292 19.89 -17.37 -14.68
C SER A 292 19.11 -18.10 -13.58
N LEU A 293 19.01 -17.54 -12.37
CA LEU A 293 18.19 -18.07 -11.28
C LEU A 293 16.71 -17.74 -11.47
N PHE A 294 16.42 -16.53 -11.96
CA PHE A 294 15.08 -15.96 -12.07
C PHE A 294 14.92 -15.34 -13.47
N PRO A 295 14.74 -16.18 -14.51
CA PRO A 295 14.58 -15.68 -15.86
C PRO A 295 13.41 -14.70 -15.92
N LEU A 296 13.64 -13.51 -16.44
CA LEU A 296 12.57 -12.60 -16.81
C LEU A 296 11.77 -13.33 -17.90
N SER A 297 10.52 -13.66 -17.62
CA SER A 297 9.67 -14.36 -18.59
C SER A 297 9.66 -13.57 -19.90
N ALA A 298 10.18 -14.16 -20.97
CA ALA A 298 10.25 -13.57 -22.31
C ALA A 298 8.86 -13.39 -22.97
N ASP A 299 7.78 -13.67 -22.24
CA ASP A 299 6.41 -13.61 -22.72
C ASP A 299 5.68 -12.37 -22.22
N LYS A 300 5.97 -11.21 -22.81
CA LYS A 300 5.04 -10.08 -22.83
C LYS A 300 5.12 -9.25 -24.12
N ASN A 301 5.36 -9.91 -25.25
CA ASN A 301 5.06 -9.34 -26.57
C ASN A 301 4.33 -10.40 -27.40
N ARG A 302 3.05 -10.56 -27.15
CA ARG A 302 2.05 -11.01 -28.12
C ARG A 302 0.66 -10.58 -27.67
#